data_6b4a301218145c986c3e1e3abfe51db4
#
_entry.id   6b4a301218145c986c3e1e3abfe51db4
#
_cell.length_a   1.000
_cell.length_b   1.000
_cell.length_c   1.000
_cell.angle_alpha   90.00
_cell.angle_beta   90.00
_cell.angle_gamma   90.00
#
_symmetry.space_group_name_H-M   'P 1'
#
loop_
_entity.id
_entity.type
_entity.pdbx_description
1 polymer ?
#
loop_
_entity_poly.entity_id
_entity_poly.type
_entity_poly.pdbx_seq_one_letter_code
_entity_poly.pdbx_strand_id
1 'polypeptide(L)'
;MTKRKPTVLNSDVQSASATLCIQADADILDFCGHFNHFPLLPGVTQIDWALYYAVEYLNVPSAFKGMEVIKFQEPILPDAIITLTLNWNEETQKLAFKYTSISGEDIVVHSSGKMKLGSSSE
;
A
#
# COMPACT_ATOMS: atom_id res chain seq x y z
N MET A 1 11.12 12.34 -16.26
CA MET A 1 11.27 11.60 -15.02
C MET A 1 10.07 10.68 -14.79
N THR A 2 10.33 9.47 -14.36
CA THR A 2 9.28 8.46 -14.19
C THR A 2 8.71 8.50 -12.78
N LYS A 3 7.39 8.64 -12.66
CA LYS A 3 6.74 8.67 -11.37
C LYS A 3 6.21 7.28 -11.03
N ARG A 4 6.62 6.75 -9.89
CA ARG A 4 6.23 5.40 -9.43
C ARG A 4 5.52 5.40 -8.09
N LYS A 5 5.53 6.49 -7.34
CA LYS A 5 4.95 6.57 -6.00
C LYS A 5 3.81 7.57 -5.98
N PRO A 6 2.83 7.37 -5.08
CA PRO A 6 1.72 8.32 -4.93
C PRO A 6 2.17 9.60 -4.24
N THR A 7 1.28 10.58 -4.21
CA THR A 7 1.48 11.78 -3.40
C THR A 7 0.94 11.50 -2.00
N VAL A 8 1.77 11.69 -0.98
CA VAL A 8 1.34 11.55 0.42
C VAL A 8 0.72 12.87 0.85
N LEU A 9 -0.59 12.84 1.11
CA LEU A 9 -1.33 14.04 1.49
C LEU A 9 -1.30 14.27 2.99
N ASN A 10 -1.27 13.20 3.77
CA ASN A 10 -1.25 13.27 5.22
C ASN A 10 -0.72 11.96 5.79
N SER A 11 -0.17 12.02 6.99
CA SER A 11 0.34 10.82 7.66
C SER A 11 0.13 10.94 9.16
N ASP A 12 -0.19 9.80 9.79
CA ASP A 12 -0.32 9.67 11.24
C ASP A 12 0.44 8.42 11.64
N VAL A 13 1.55 8.61 12.34
CA VAL A 13 2.47 7.50 12.66
C VAL A 13 2.47 7.26 14.16
N GLN A 14 2.22 6.02 14.54
CA GLN A 14 2.30 5.52 15.92
C GLN A 14 3.52 4.61 16.04
N SER A 15 3.72 4.01 17.21
CA SER A 15 4.91 3.19 17.43
C SER A 15 5.00 1.97 16.51
N ALA A 16 3.88 1.33 16.20
CA ALA A 16 3.86 0.13 15.36
C ALA A 16 2.79 0.20 14.27
N SER A 17 2.27 1.39 14.00
CA SER A 17 1.25 1.55 12.97
C SER A 17 1.35 2.92 12.31
N ALA A 18 0.86 3.00 11.09
CA ALA A 18 0.82 4.26 10.36
C ALA A 18 -0.44 4.29 9.51
N THR A 19 -1.03 5.47 9.41
CA THR A 19 -2.18 5.71 8.53
C THR A 19 -1.79 6.83 7.59
N LEU A 20 -1.78 6.54 6.31
CA LEU A 20 -1.37 7.50 5.28
C LEU A 20 -2.55 7.80 4.38
N CYS A 21 -2.80 9.08 4.15
CA CYS A 21 -3.74 9.51 3.12
C CYS A 21 -2.91 9.82 1.89
N ILE A 22 -3.14 9.09 0.80
CA ILE A 22 -2.34 9.21 -0.42
C ILE A 22 -3.23 9.41 -1.63
N GLN A 23 -2.68 10.04 -2.65
CA GLN A 23 -3.35 10.18 -3.93
C GLN A 23 -2.59 9.37 -4.97
N ALA A 24 -3.31 8.43 -5.60
CA ALA A 24 -2.74 7.61 -6.67
C ALA A 24 -2.78 8.42 -7.97
N ASP A 25 -1.83 9.32 -8.12
CA ASP A 25 -1.80 10.28 -9.23
C ASP A 25 -1.90 9.61 -10.60
N ALA A 26 -2.66 10.19 -11.49
CA ALA A 26 -2.90 9.61 -12.81
C ALA A 26 -1.62 9.46 -13.65
N ASP A 27 -0.58 10.24 -13.36
CA ASP A 27 0.68 10.18 -14.10
C ASP A 27 1.65 9.12 -13.57
N ILE A 28 1.23 8.33 -12.58
CA ILE A 28 2.07 7.22 -12.11
C ILE A 28 2.21 6.19 -13.21
N LEU A 29 3.46 5.81 -13.48
CA LEU A 29 3.77 4.89 -14.57
C LEU A 29 3.00 3.57 -14.47
N ASP A 30 2.74 3.10 -13.25
CA ASP A 30 2.11 1.81 -13.03
C ASP A 30 0.67 1.72 -13.53
N PHE A 31 0.03 2.86 -13.84
CA PHE A 31 -1.26 2.87 -14.49
C PHE A 31 -1.18 2.61 -15.99
N CYS A 32 0.01 2.67 -16.56
CA CYS A 32 0.20 2.54 -18.01
C CYS A 32 0.38 1.08 -18.41
N GLY A 33 -0.16 0.74 -19.58
CA GLY A 33 0.20 -0.50 -20.26
C GLY A 33 -0.53 -1.77 -19.84
N HIS A 34 -1.37 -1.73 -18.81
CA HIS A 34 -2.05 -2.94 -18.35
C HIS A 34 -3.43 -3.12 -18.96
N PHE A 35 -4.26 -2.12 -18.87
CA PHE A 35 -5.62 -2.18 -19.40
C PHE A 35 -5.89 -0.88 -20.11
N ASN A 36 -5.89 -0.90 -21.44
CA ASN A 36 -6.02 0.31 -22.24
C ASN A 36 -7.27 1.12 -21.95
N HIS A 37 -8.37 0.44 -21.62
CA HIS A 37 -9.64 1.10 -21.39
C HIS A 37 -9.97 1.30 -19.93
N PHE A 38 -9.30 0.59 -19.04
CA PHE A 38 -9.54 0.64 -17.61
C PHE A 38 -8.22 0.67 -16.87
N PRO A 39 -7.54 1.81 -16.86
CA PRO A 39 -6.29 1.88 -16.10
C PRO A 39 -6.59 1.68 -14.61
N LEU A 40 -5.87 0.77 -13.99
CA LEU A 40 -6.00 0.52 -12.58
C LEU A 40 -4.62 0.24 -12.00
N LEU A 41 -4.49 0.43 -10.70
CA LEU A 41 -3.22 0.21 -10.03
C LEU A 41 -3.00 -1.28 -9.83
N PRO A 42 -1.91 -1.85 -10.38
CA PRO A 42 -1.66 -3.29 -10.23
C PRO A 42 -1.52 -3.70 -8.76
N GLY A 43 -1.94 -4.93 -8.47
CA GLY A 43 -1.83 -5.47 -7.12
C GLY A 43 -0.40 -5.51 -6.62
N VAL A 44 0.55 -5.86 -7.49
CA VAL A 44 1.96 -5.92 -7.10
C VAL A 44 2.47 -4.53 -6.70
N THR A 45 1.97 -3.48 -7.33
CA THR A 45 2.33 -2.10 -6.97
C THR A 45 1.79 -1.75 -5.60
N GLN A 46 0.56 -2.19 -5.29
CA GLN A 46 -0.03 -1.94 -3.97
C GLN A 46 0.79 -2.60 -2.87
N ILE A 47 1.26 -3.81 -3.10
CA ILE A 47 2.12 -4.52 -2.15
C ILE A 47 3.45 -3.78 -1.99
N ASP A 48 4.04 -3.35 -3.09
CA ASP A 48 5.31 -2.64 -3.08
C ASP A 48 5.21 -1.32 -2.29
N TRP A 49 4.15 -0.56 -2.51
CA TRP A 49 3.95 0.68 -1.76
C TRP A 49 3.78 0.40 -0.26
N ALA A 50 3.01 -0.64 0.10
CA ALA A 50 2.83 -0.96 1.52
C ALA A 50 4.15 -1.24 2.20
N LEU A 51 5.01 -2.03 1.56
CA LEU A 51 6.34 -2.33 2.10
C LEU A 51 7.21 -1.07 2.15
N TYR A 52 7.23 -0.30 1.07
CA TYR A 52 8.03 0.91 0.99
C TYR A 52 7.70 1.88 2.12
N TYR A 53 6.41 2.15 2.33
CA TYR A 53 6.02 3.11 3.37
C TYR A 53 6.16 2.56 4.78
N ALA A 54 6.03 1.24 4.95
CA ALA A 54 6.32 0.63 6.25
C ALA A 54 7.80 0.79 6.62
N VAL A 55 8.71 0.63 5.66
CA VAL A 55 10.12 0.87 5.90
C VAL A 55 10.37 2.34 6.23
N GLU A 56 9.76 3.24 5.45
CA GLU A 56 9.96 4.68 5.63
C GLU A 56 9.41 5.19 6.97
N TYR A 57 8.22 4.77 7.37
CA TYR A 57 7.53 5.34 8.52
C TYR A 57 7.64 4.51 9.79
N LEU A 58 7.83 3.20 9.67
CA LEU A 58 7.84 2.31 10.83
C LEU A 58 9.20 1.64 11.06
N ASN A 59 10.16 1.85 10.17
CA ASN A 59 11.50 1.25 10.26
C ASN A 59 11.47 -0.27 10.37
N VAL A 60 10.54 -0.90 9.67
CA VAL A 60 10.46 -2.36 9.67
C VAL A 60 11.59 -2.95 8.82
N PRO A 61 11.91 -4.25 9.01
CA PRO A 61 12.87 -4.91 8.12
C PRO A 61 12.43 -4.82 6.66
N SER A 62 13.37 -4.64 5.75
CA SER A 62 13.07 -4.39 4.35
C SER A 62 13.03 -5.64 3.48
N ALA A 63 13.45 -6.78 3.98
CA ALA A 63 13.47 -8.00 3.19
C ALA A 63 12.12 -8.69 3.22
N PHE A 64 11.50 -8.81 2.05
CA PHE A 64 10.23 -9.50 1.90
C PHE A 64 10.46 -11.01 2.00
N LYS A 65 9.78 -11.67 2.94
CA LYS A 65 9.92 -13.11 3.17
C LYS A 65 8.74 -13.93 2.64
N GLY A 66 7.63 -13.30 2.38
CA GLY A 66 6.48 -14.00 1.82
C GLY A 66 5.16 -13.30 2.13
N MET A 67 4.17 -13.60 1.32
CA MET A 67 2.81 -13.09 1.49
C MET A 67 1.96 -14.20 2.12
N GLU A 68 1.34 -13.91 3.27
CA GLU A 68 0.50 -14.90 3.93
C GLU A 68 -0.95 -14.81 3.50
N VAL A 69 -1.45 -13.57 3.42
CA VAL A 69 -2.83 -13.31 3.01
C VAL A 69 -2.80 -12.12 2.07
N ILE A 70 -3.56 -12.21 1.01
CA ILE A 70 -3.75 -11.07 0.11
C ILE A 70 -5.15 -11.16 -0.50
N LYS A 71 -5.87 -10.05 -0.44
CA LYS A 71 -7.21 -9.94 -1.02
C LYS A 71 -7.28 -8.66 -1.83
N PHE A 72 -7.72 -8.77 -3.07
CA PHE A 72 -7.99 -7.61 -3.92
C PHE A 72 -9.49 -7.56 -4.15
N GLN A 73 -10.11 -6.42 -3.88
CA GLN A 73 -11.55 -6.26 -3.98
C GLN A 73 -11.92 -5.21 -5.01
N GLU A 74 -11.85 -3.92 -4.65
CA GLU A 74 -12.19 -2.85 -5.57
C GLU A 74 -10.92 -2.26 -6.17
N PRO A 75 -10.86 -2.02 -7.48
CA PRO A 75 -9.66 -1.46 -8.09
C PRO A 75 -9.37 -0.06 -7.61
N ILE A 76 -8.09 0.31 -7.59
CA ILE A 76 -7.65 1.68 -7.34
C ILE A 76 -7.47 2.35 -8.68
N LEU A 77 -8.23 3.39 -8.92
CA LEU A 77 -8.23 4.10 -10.21
C LEU A 77 -7.31 5.30 -10.16
N PRO A 78 -6.94 5.85 -11.33
CA PRO A 78 -6.11 7.06 -11.36
C PRO A 78 -6.74 8.21 -10.60
N ASP A 79 -5.92 8.96 -9.88
CA ASP A 79 -6.29 10.11 -9.07
C ASP A 79 -7.14 9.79 -7.83
N ALA A 80 -7.33 8.51 -7.52
CA ALA A 80 -8.07 8.14 -6.31
C ALA A 80 -7.32 8.60 -5.06
N ILE A 81 -8.08 9.12 -4.09
CA ILE A 81 -7.56 9.44 -2.77
C ILE A 81 -7.90 8.29 -1.86
N ILE A 82 -6.88 7.65 -1.33
CA ILE A 82 -7.04 6.42 -0.57
C ILE A 82 -6.28 6.50 0.74
N THR A 83 -6.70 5.66 1.69
CA THR A 83 -6.04 5.53 2.98
C THR A 83 -5.29 4.21 3.02
N LEU A 84 -4.00 4.28 3.28
CA LEU A 84 -3.18 3.10 3.51
C LEU A 84 -2.93 2.97 5.00
N THR A 85 -3.39 1.87 5.58
CA THR A 85 -3.18 1.57 6.99
C THR A 85 -2.14 0.47 7.11
N LEU A 86 -1.13 0.70 7.93
CA LEU A 86 -0.02 -0.24 8.15
C LEU A 86 0.03 -0.60 9.62
N ASN A 87 0.17 -1.90 9.91
CA ASN A 87 0.33 -2.38 11.28
C ASN A 87 1.46 -3.41 11.30
N TRP A 88 2.43 -3.17 12.17
CA TRP A 88 3.59 -4.04 12.31
C TRP A 88 3.52 -4.84 13.60
N ASN A 89 3.71 -6.14 13.50
CA ASN A 89 3.80 -7.01 14.68
C ASN A 89 5.24 -7.48 14.83
N GLU A 90 5.92 -6.94 15.83
CA GLU A 90 7.33 -7.24 16.07
C GLU A 90 7.57 -8.69 16.47
N GLU A 91 6.65 -9.28 17.23
CA GLU A 91 6.82 -10.65 17.68
C GLU A 91 6.78 -11.66 16.53
N THR A 92 5.86 -11.46 15.61
CA THR A 92 5.69 -12.37 14.47
C THR A 92 6.44 -11.92 13.23
N GLN A 93 7.00 -10.71 13.24
CA GLN A 93 7.69 -10.11 12.09
C GLN A 93 6.76 -10.02 10.87
N LYS A 94 5.52 -9.61 11.10
CA LYS A 94 4.51 -9.53 10.06
C LYS A 94 3.97 -8.13 9.93
N LEU A 95 3.78 -7.70 8.68
CA LEU A 95 3.21 -6.41 8.35
C LEU A 95 1.83 -6.62 7.74
N ALA A 96 0.81 -6.03 8.37
CA ALA A 96 -0.54 -6.02 7.81
C ALA A 96 -0.77 -4.68 7.13
N PHE A 97 -1.44 -4.69 5.98
CA PHE A 97 -1.79 -3.47 5.28
C PHE A 97 -3.23 -3.52 4.79
N LYS A 98 -3.81 -2.35 4.61
CA LYS A 98 -5.16 -2.22 4.06
C LYS A 98 -5.27 -0.90 3.32
N TYR A 99 -5.82 -0.96 2.10
CA TYR A 99 -6.14 0.23 1.31
C TYR A 99 -7.65 0.42 1.31
N THR A 100 -8.08 1.61 1.70
CA THR A 100 -9.51 1.94 1.75
C THR A 100 -9.75 3.32 1.17
N SER A 101 -11.01 3.59 0.81
CA SER A 101 -11.44 4.93 0.45
C SER A 101 -12.86 5.12 0.93
N ILE A 102 -13.34 6.36 0.84
CA ILE A 102 -14.69 6.69 1.28
C ILE A 102 -15.54 7.00 0.06
N SER A 103 -16.71 6.36 -0.03
CA SER A 103 -17.69 6.62 -1.07
C SER A 103 -19.00 6.97 -0.38
N GLY A 104 -19.30 8.28 -0.32
CA GLY A 104 -20.46 8.74 0.43
C GLY A 104 -20.27 8.48 1.91
N GLU A 105 -21.10 7.65 2.51
CA GLU A 105 -21.02 7.26 3.91
C GLU A 105 -20.36 5.91 4.09
N ASP A 106 -20.00 5.24 2.99
CA ASP A 106 -19.47 3.88 3.03
C ASP A 106 -17.95 3.86 2.91
N ILE A 107 -17.35 2.86 3.53
CA ILE A 107 -15.92 2.60 3.37
C ILE A 107 -15.76 1.51 2.31
N VAL A 108 -14.95 1.79 1.31
CA VAL A 108 -14.65 0.85 0.24
C VAL A 108 -13.27 0.26 0.52
N VAL A 109 -13.18 -1.07 0.52
CA VAL A 109 -11.90 -1.76 0.69
C VAL A 109 -11.35 -2.10 -0.69
N HIS A 110 -10.16 -1.62 -0.98
CA HIS A 110 -9.49 -1.90 -2.25
C HIS A 110 -8.65 -3.15 -2.18
N SER A 111 -7.88 -3.29 -1.11
CA SER A 111 -7.09 -4.49 -0.89
C SER A 111 -6.66 -4.57 0.57
N SER A 112 -6.28 -5.75 0.98
CA SER A 112 -5.69 -5.97 2.30
C SER A 112 -4.79 -7.19 2.24
N GLY A 113 -3.82 -7.24 3.15
CA GLY A 113 -2.92 -8.37 3.17
C GLY A 113 -2.04 -8.37 4.40
N LYS A 114 -1.30 -9.46 4.52
CA LYS A 114 -0.32 -9.63 5.58
C LYS A 114 0.91 -10.29 4.97
N MET A 115 2.07 -9.69 5.21
CA MET A 115 3.33 -10.21 4.68
C MET A 115 4.34 -10.40 5.80
N LYS A 116 5.24 -11.37 5.61
CA LYS A 116 6.32 -11.61 6.53
C LYS A 116 7.56 -10.88 6.03
N LEU A 117 8.21 -10.20 6.93
CA LEU A 117 9.43 -9.44 6.62
C LEU A 117 10.57 -9.95 7.49
N GLY A 118 11.79 -9.63 7.09
CA GLY A 118 12.95 -10.00 7.85
C GLY A 118 14.15 -9.14 7.53
N SER A 119 15.23 -9.40 8.21
CA SER A 119 16.48 -8.68 7.97
C SER A 119 17.08 -9.10 6.64
N SER A 120 17.59 -8.12 5.90
CA SER A 120 18.26 -8.40 4.63
C SER A 120 19.59 -9.14 4.82
N SER A 121 20.10 -9.15 6.03
CA SER A 121 21.37 -9.81 6.33
C SER A 121 21.24 -11.31 6.59
N GLU A 122 20.06 -11.85 6.57
CA GLU A 122 19.85 -13.28 6.78
C GLU A 122 19.97 -14.08 5.51
#